data_c60ba9d756773d2ecc1ea1a9a3586bba
#
_entry.id   c60ba9d756773d2ecc1ea1a9a3586bba
#
_cell.length_a   1.000
_cell.length_b   1.000
_cell.length_c   1.000
_cell.angle_alpha   90.00
_cell.angle_beta   90.00
_cell.angle_gamma   90.00
#
_symmetry.space_group_name_H-M   'P 1'
#
loop_
_entity.id
_entity.type
_entity.pdbx_description
1 polymer ?
#
loop_
_entity_poly.entity_id
_entity_poly.type
_entity_poly.pdbx_seq_one_letter_code
_entity_poly.pdbx_strand_id
1 'polypeptide(L)'
;MGNCWGFAAHSPSPSTTGQLSSAGISHTTSNTTSFEVSNATSSRGSNISAHSHFSAGSGDEEFPNGQILPTEKAPGRNGSGTVIAVKRMSSESLQGFEEWQAEVNFLGRLSHPHLVRLIGYCLEYKELLLVYEFMQKGSLENHLFGRGSTVQPLPWNTRLKIAIGAARGLSFLHASDKKVIYRDFKASNILLDGSYTAKLSDFGLAKLGPSASQSHVTTRVMGTYGYAAPEYVATGHLYVKSDVYGFGVVLVEILTGLRALDTNRPSARHNLVDWIKPYLSDKRKLKSIMDSRLEGRYPAKAARRIAQLALNCLESEHKHRPHMKDVVITLEQIEAAKDRPVEPRARPNLSMARQKFKQPLQNRPLHHPAPSAR
;
A
#
# COMPACT_ATOMS: atom_id res chain seq x y z
N MET A 1 -21.39 -46.25 5.62
CA MET A 1 -22.29 -46.40 4.47
C MET A 1 -22.51 -44.94 4.00
N GLY A 2 -21.83 -44.44 3.11
CA GLY A 2 -21.63 -44.63 1.70
C GLY A 2 -22.69 -43.87 0.91
N ASN A 3 -22.32 -42.77 0.24
CA ASN A 3 -22.82 -42.58 -1.12
C ASN A 3 -22.10 -41.35 -1.78
N CYS A 4 -21.17 -41.69 -2.68
CA CYS A 4 -20.71 -40.86 -3.75
C CYS A 4 -21.76 -40.79 -4.85
N TRP A 5 -21.99 -39.59 -5.44
CA TRP A 5 -22.62 -39.45 -6.75
C TRP A 5 -21.78 -38.47 -7.60
N GLY A 6 -21.10 -39.07 -8.59
CA GLY A 6 -20.55 -38.34 -9.73
C GLY A 6 -21.59 -38.20 -10.81
N PHE A 7 -21.58 -37.09 -11.57
CA PHE A 7 -22.31 -36.98 -12.83
C PHE A 7 -21.39 -36.56 -13.97
N ALA A 8 -21.56 -37.28 -15.06
CA ALA A 8 -20.82 -37.27 -16.29
C ALA A 8 -21.20 -36.10 -17.20
N ALA A 9 -20.25 -35.77 -18.09
CA ALA A 9 -20.36 -34.83 -19.18
C ALA A 9 -21.42 -35.20 -20.22
N HIS A 10 -22.11 -34.19 -20.74
CA HIS A 10 -22.69 -34.20 -22.08
C HIS A 10 -22.52 -32.86 -22.76
N SER A 11 -21.78 -32.88 -23.87
CA SER A 11 -21.78 -31.82 -24.87
C SER A 11 -23.02 -31.91 -25.75
N PRO A 12 -23.53 -30.81 -26.28
CA PRO A 12 -23.63 -30.67 -27.73
C PRO A 12 -23.25 -29.29 -28.27
N SER A 13 -22.76 -29.26 -29.50
CA SER A 13 -22.40 -28.12 -30.34
C SER A 13 -23.63 -27.62 -31.16
N PRO A 14 -23.47 -26.64 -32.12
CA PRO A 14 -23.75 -25.25 -31.86
C PRO A 14 -24.90 -24.71 -32.77
N SER A 15 -25.46 -23.57 -32.46
CA SER A 15 -26.01 -22.67 -33.51
C SER A 15 -26.35 -21.27 -32.97
N THR A 16 -25.73 -20.29 -33.62
CA THR A 16 -26.20 -19.00 -34.15
C THR A 16 -26.93 -17.98 -33.25
N THR A 17 -26.32 -16.81 -33.29
CA THR A 17 -26.87 -15.43 -33.26
C THR A 17 -27.52 -14.91 -32.01
N GLY A 18 -26.96 -13.81 -31.53
CA GLY A 18 -27.75 -12.71 -31.05
C GLY A 18 -27.50 -12.25 -29.62
N GLN A 19 -27.00 -11.06 -29.51
CA GLN A 19 -27.10 -10.10 -28.39
C GLN A 19 -26.17 -10.32 -27.20
N LEU A 20 -25.21 -9.42 -27.15
CA LEU A 20 -24.47 -9.03 -25.96
C LEU A 20 -25.41 -8.58 -24.83
N SER A 21 -25.70 -9.45 -23.91
CA SER A 21 -26.23 -9.06 -22.62
C SER A 21 -25.05 -8.88 -21.67
N SER A 22 -24.90 -7.65 -21.17
CA SER A 22 -24.01 -7.24 -20.13
C SER A 22 -24.09 -8.20 -18.93
N ALA A 23 -23.05 -8.97 -18.71
CA ALA A 23 -22.89 -9.74 -17.47
C ALA A 23 -22.84 -8.74 -16.31
N GLY A 24 -23.86 -8.78 -15.48
CA GLY A 24 -23.96 -7.97 -14.28
C GLY A 24 -22.78 -8.27 -13.37
N ILE A 25 -21.91 -7.28 -13.22
CA ILE A 25 -20.92 -7.23 -12.15
C ILE A 25 -21.74 -7.06 -10.88
N SER A 26 -21.83 -8.12 -10.09
CA SER A 26 -22.36 -7.99 -8.74
C SER A 26 -21.46 -7.03 -7.99
N HIS A 27 -21.95 -5.82 -7.77
CA HIS A 27 -21.38 -4.87 -6.84
C HIS A 27 -21.48 -5.50 -5.44
N THR A 28 -20.43 -6.15 -5.00
CA THR A 28 -20.22 -6.35 -3.58
C THR A 28 -19.91 -4.96 -3.02
N THR A 29 -20.96 -4.31 -2.53
CA THR A 29 -20.80 -3.20 -1.59
C THR A 29 -19.89 -3.73 -0.50
N SER A 30 -18.69 -3.17 -0.43
CA SER A 30 -17.82 -3.37 0.71
C SER A 30 -18.60 -2.88 1.92
N ASN A 31 -19.16 -3.83 2.67
CA ASN A 31 -19.70 -3.53 3.99
C ASN A 31 -18.56 -2.86 4.75
N THR A 32 -18.77 -1.60 5.08
CA THR A 32 -17.91 -0.85 5.95
C THR A 32 -17.83 -1.65 7.24
N THR A 33 -16.76 -2.41 7.43
CA THR A 33 -16.51 -3.12 8.66
C THR A 33 -16.34 -2.03 9.73
N SER A 34 -17.38 -1.85 10.55
CA SER A 34 -17.33 -0.99 11.70
C SER A 34 -16.37 -1.61 12.71
N PHE A 35 -15.25 -0.94 12.96
CA PHE A 35 -14.38 -1.30 14.06
C PHE A 35 -15.00 -0.75 15.34
N GLU A 36 -15.53 -1.62 16.19
CA GLU A 36 -15.94 -1.23 17.53
C GLU A 36 -14.70 -1.13 18.43
N VAL A 37 -14.52 0.03 19.03
CA VAL A 37 -13.48 0.26 20.06
C VAL A 37 -14.09 -0.08 21.41
N SER A 38 -13.75 -1.25 21.94
CA SER A 38 -14.17 -1.63 23.29
C SER A 38 -13.08 -1.29 24.30
N ASN A 39 -13.38 -0.38 25.21
CA ASN A 39 -12.59 -0.19 26.43
C ASN A 39 -12.94 -1.32 27.41
N ALA A 40 -12.05 -2.29 27.58
CA ALA A 40 -12.21 -3.31 28.59
C ALA A 40 -11.96 -2.70 29.98
N THR A 41 -12.96 -2.04 30.54
CA THR A 41 -13.00 -1.73 31.97
C THR A 41 -13.51 -2.97 32.71
N SER A 42 -12.70 -3.51 33.56
CA SER A 42 -13.02 -4.64 34.45
C SER A 42 -14.19 -4.28 35.35
N SER A 43 -15.41 -4.77 35.03
CA SER A 43 -16.48 -4.92 36.00
C SER A 43 -16.71 -6.40 36.27
N ARG A 44 -16.59 -6.73 37.51
CA ARG A 44 -16.82 -7.99 38.23
C ARG A 44 -17.60 -9.09 37.50
N GLY A 45 -16.98 -10.22 37.41
CA GLY A 45 -17.57 -11.53 37.74
C GLY A 45 -18.21 -12.28 36.62
N SER A 46 -17.41 -13.05 35.88
CA SER A 46 -17.75 -14.43 35.54
C SER A 46 -16.45 -15.19 35.25
N ASN A 47 -16.23 -16.25 35.98
CA ASN A 47 -15.09 -17.15 35.87
C ASN A 47 -15.11 -17.84 34.48
N ILE A 48 -14.21 -17.44 33.58
CA ILE A 48 -13.87 -18.25 32.42
C ILE A 48 -12.68 -19.10 32.84
N SER A 49 -12.96 -20.39 33.13
CA SER A 49 -11.97 -21.40 33.45
C SER A 49 -11.25 -21.78 32.15
N ALA A 50 -10.02 -21.33 31.97
CA ALA A 50 -9.16 -21.77 30.86
C ALA A 50 -8.51 -23.09 31.24
N HIS A 51 -9.01 -24.22 30.72
CA HIS A 51 -8.28 -25.49 30.74
C HIS A 51 -7.41 -25.61 29.50
N SER A 52 -6.10 -25.50 29.71
CA SER A 52 -5.09 -25.77 28.70
C SER A 52 -4.75 -27.26 28.66
N HIS A 53 -5.04 -27.93 27.57
CA HIS A 53 -4.43 -29.22 27.25
C HIS A 53 -3.57 -29.05 25.99
N PHE A 54 -2.26 -29.20 26.15
CA PHE A 54 -1.33 -29.37 25.03
C PHE A 54 -1.30 -30.81 24.59
N SER A 55 -1.51 -31.08 23.30
CA SER A 55 -1.12 -32.33 22.66
C SER A 55 -0.38 -32.01 21.37
N ALA A 56 0.87 -32.45 21.30
CA ALA A 56 1.68 -32.34 20.09
C ALA A 56 1.37 -33.55 19.17
N GLY A 57 0.86 -33.29 17.98
CA GLY A 57 0.63 -34.29 16.94
C GLY A 57 0.90 -33.70 15.55
N SER A 58 1.75 -34.37 14.79
CA SER A 58 2.10 -34.05 13.40
C SER A 58 0.96 -34.41 12.45
N GLY A 59 0.54 -33.47 11.59
CA GLY A 59 -0.43 -33.68 10.53
C GLY A 59 -1.59 -32.70 10.61
N ASP A 60 -1.91 -32.04 9.53
CA ASP A 60 -3.01 -31.10 9.24
C ASP A 60 -3.67 -30.49 10.50
N GLU A 61 -3.05 -29.45 11.07
CA GLU A 61 -3.51 -28.83 12.30
C GLU A 61 -4.78 -28.01 12.05
N GLU A 62 -5.94 -28.58 12.37
CA GLU A 62 -7.15 -27.83 12.70
C GLU A 62 -6.86 -27.01 13.96
N PHE A 63 -6.99 -25.67 13.87
CA PHE A 63 -6.87 -24.80 15.03
C PHE A 63 -8.07 -25.04 15.98
N PRO A 64 -7.85 -25.30 17.26
CA PRO A 64 -8.94 -25.41 18.23
C PRO A 64 -9.66 -24.08 18.40
N ASN A 65 -10.98 -24.12 18.56
CA ASN A 65 -11.84 -22.96 18.78
C ASN A 65 -11.36 -22.13 19.98
N GLY A 66 -11.23 -20.82 19.79
CA GLY A 66 -11.06 -19.86 20.89
C GLY A 66 -9.64 -19.68 21.45
N GLN A 67 -8.57 -19.90 20.67
CA GLN A 67 -7.21 -19.64 21.13
C GLN A 67 -6.85 -18.16 21.17
N ILE A 68 -6.44 -17.66 22.35
CA ILE A 68 -5.73 -16.39 22.49
C ILE A 68 -4.26 -16.65 22.18
N LEU A 69 -3.72 -15.96 21.16
CA LEU A 69 -2.29 -16.07 20.87
C LEU A 69 -1.48 -15.58 22.07
N PRO A 70 -0.39 -16.30 22.45
CA PRO A 70 0.42 -15.91 23.60
C PRO A 70 0.95 -14.48 23.42
N THR A 71 0.59 -13.57 24.32
CA THR A 71 1.21 -12.25 24.41
C THR A 71 2.24 -12.30 25.51
N GLU A 72 3.45 -11.81 25.27
CA GLU A 72 4.54 -11.78 26.26
C GLU A 72 4.27 -10.92 27.52
N LYS A 73 3.11 -10.27 27.60
CA LYS A 73 2.69 -9.52 28.80
C LYS A 73 1.25 -9.85 29.15
N ALA A 74 1.09 -10.54 30.24
CA ALA A 74 -0.17 -10.62 30.96
C ALA A 74 -0.70 -9.21 31.28
N PRO A 75 -2.04 -8.98 31.30
CA PRO A 75 -2.61 -7.69 31.68
C PRO A 75 -2.10 -7.31 33.08
N GLY A 76 -1.45 -6.14 33.16
CA GLY A 76 -0.94 -5.63 34.43
C GLY A 76 -2.06 -5.48 35.45
N ARG A 77 -1.82 -5.90 36.68
CA ARG A 77 -2.77 -5.86 37.82
C ARG A 77 -3.25 -4.46 38.23
N ASN A 78 -2.79 -3.41 37.58
CA ASN A 78 -3.06 -2.00 37.93
C ASN A 78 -3.82 -1.29 36.82
N GLY A 79 -5.07 -1.65 36.56
CA GLY A 79 -6.05 -0.75 35.89
C GLY A 79 -5.76 -0.14 34.50
N SER A 80 -4.57 -0.35 33.92
CA SER A 80 -4.22 0.10 32.58
C SER A 80 -4.51 -1.01 31.58
N GLY A 81 -5.76 -1.15 31.17
CA GLY A 81 -6.14 -2.07 30.10
C GLY A 81 -5.51 -1.64 28.77
N THR A 82 -5.10 -2.63 27.95
CA THR A 82 -4.66 -2.37 26.57
C THR A 82 -5.88 -2.18 25.68
N VAL A 83 -5.93 -1.10 24.91
CA VAL A 83 -6.97 -0.89 23.91
C VAL A 83 -6.75 -1.86 22.75
N ILE A 84 -7.80 -2.56 22.35
CA ILE A 84 -7.81 -3.54 21.26
C ILE A 84 -8.84 -3.13 20.20
N ALA A 85 -8.69 -3.65 18.99
CA ALA A 85 -9.70 -3.57 17.94
C ALA A 85 -10.31 -4.95 17.72
N VAL A 86 -11.65 -5.02 17.67
CA VAL A 86 -12.38 -6.26 17.41
C VAL A 86 -13.09 -6.15 16.07
N LYS A 87 -12.87 -7.12 15.19
CA LYS A 87 -13.57 -7.26 13.91
C LYS A 87 -14.52 -8.46 14.02
N ARG A 88 -15.81 -8.22 13.78
CA ARG A 88 -16.82 -9.26 13.71
C ARG A 88 -17.09 -9.56 12.24
N MET A 89 -16.98 -10.85 11.86
CA MET A 89 -17.26 -11.31 10.51
C MET A 89 -18.68 -11.92 10.46
N SER A 90 -19.28 -11.90 9.27
CA SER A 90 -20.57 -12.56 9.08
C SER A 90 -20.41 -14.08 9.10
N SER A 91 -21.04 -14.74 10.07
CA SER A 91 -21.09 -16.19 10.14
C SER A 91 -22.16 -16.82 9.23
N GLU A 92 -23.05 -15.98 8.67
CA GLU A 92 -24.14 -16.46 7.82
C GLU A 92 -23.69 -16.69 6.36
N SER A 93 -22.51 -16.19 5.98
CA SER A 93 -21.96 -16.38 4.64
C SER A 93 -20.71 -17.27 4.66
N LEU A 94 -20.64 -18.19 3.71
CA LEU A 94 -19.43 -19.01 3.49
C LEU A 94 -18.20 -18.12 3.27
N GLN A 95 -18.35 -17.00 2.57
CA GLN A 95 -17.28 -16.05 2.34
C GLN A 95 -16.75 -15.43 3.65
N GLY A 96 -17.63 -15.07 4.59
CA GLY A 96 -17.22 -14.55 5.89
C GLY A 96 -16.38 -15.55 6.69
N PHE A 97 -16.74 -16.82 6.66
CA PHE A 97 -15.95 -17.88 7.29
C PHE A 97 -14.60 -18.08 6.61
N GLU A 98 -14.55 -18.12 5.26
CA GLU A 98 -13.30 -18.25 4.51
C GLU A 98 -12.34 -17.06 4.77
N GLU A 99 -12.87 -15.83 4.83
CA GLU A 99 -12.09 -14.65 5.13
C GLU A 99 -11.56 -14.66 6.58
N TRP A 100 -12.40 -15.04 7.55
CA TRP A 100 -11.98 -15.20 8.93
C TRP A 100 -10.87 -16.24 9.05
N GLN A 101 -11.04 -17.41 8.43
CA GLN A 101 -10.06 -18.48 8.44
C GLN A 101 -8.73 -18.05 7.79
N ALA A 102 -8.79 -17.30 6.69
CA ALA A 102 -7.62 -16.78 6.02
C ALA A 102 -6.84 -15.81 6.93
N GLU A 103 -7.53 -14.88 7.62
CA GLU A 103 -6.88 -13.95 8.56
C GLU A 103 -6.21 -14.69 9.72
N VAL A 104 -6.87 -15.68 10.33
CA VAL A 104 -6.28 -16.50 11.39
C VAL A 104 -5.06 -17.26 10.86
N ASN A 105 -5.15 -17.86 9.68
CA ASN A 105 -4.07 -18.66 9.11
C ASN A 105 -2.83 -17.80 8.74
N PHE A 106 -3.04 -16.60 8.17
CA PHE A 106 -1.93 -15.75 7.77
C PHE A 106 -1.37 -14.95 8.95
N LEU A 107 -2.19 -14.17 9.65
CA LEU A 107 -1.73 -13.30 10.73
C LEU A 107 -1.37 -14.08 12.01
N GLY A 108 -1.89 -15.29 12.21
CA GLY A 108 -1.48 -16.16 13.29
C GLY A 108 -0.06 -16.71 13.13
N ARG A 109 0.51 -16.69 11.92
CA ARG A 109 1.85 -17.24 11.60
C ARG A 109 2.85 -16.17 11.14
N LEU A 110 2.37 -15.04 10.62
CA LEU A 110 3.21 -13.97 10.10
C LEU A 110 3.38 -12.87 11.16
N SER A 111 4.62 -12.50 11.42
CA SER A 111 4.96 -11.40 12.33
C SER A 111 5.95 -10.46 11.65
N HIS A 112 5.57 -9.19 11.50
CA HIS A 112 6.41 -8.16 10.90
C HIS A 112 6.01 -6.77 11.41
N PRO A 113 6.92 -5.80 11.59
CA PRO A 113 6.59 -4.45 12.09
C PRO A 113 5.57 -3.70 11.25
N HIS A 114 5.41 -4.05 9.97
CA HIS A 114 4.46 -3.44 9.02
C HIS A 114 3.28 -4.36 8.67
N LEU A 115 2.98 -5.36 9.50
CA LEU A 115 1.72 -6.11 9.49
C LEU A 115 0.99 -5.85 10.80
N VAL A 116 -0.35 -5.75 10.74
CA VAL A 116 -1.16 -5.65 11.95
C VAL A 116 -1.05 -6.97 12.74
N ARG A 117 -0.90 -6.86 14.05
CA ARG A 117 -0.79 -8.02 14.92
C ARG A 117 -2.17 -8.54 15.31
N LEU A 118 -2.45 -9.78 14.95
CA LEU A 118 -3.59 -10.53 15.48
C LEU A 118 -3.25 -10.96 16.92
N ILE A 119 -4.08 -10.59 17.88
CA ILE A 119 -3.90 -10.87 19.31
C ILE A 119 -4.67 -12.14 19.67
N GLY A 120 -5.85 -12.35 19.05
CA GLY A 120 -6.69 -13.50 19.32
C GLY A 120 -7.84 -13.59 18.32
N TYR A 121 -8.59 -14.66 18.42
CA TYR A 121 -9.77 -14.90 17.62
C TYR A 121 -10.80 -15.72 18.41
N CYS A 122 -12.05 -15.72 17.96
CA CYS A 122 -13.12 -16.54 18.51
C CYS A 122 -13.96 -17.16 17.40
N LEU A 123 -14.29 -18.43 17.56
CA LEU A 123 -15.22 -19.19 16.75
C LEU A 123 -16.17 -19.93 17.69
N GLU A 124 -17.22 -19.25 18.17
CA GLU A 124 -18.19 -19.83 19.09
C GLU A 124 -19.60 -19.34 18.74
N TYR A 125 -20.62 -20.20 18.90
CA TYR A 125 -22.04 -19.84 18.79
C TYR A 125 -22.40 -18.97 17.56
N LYS A 126 -21.78 -19.21 16.40
CA LYS A 126 -21.91 -18.41 15.17
C LYS A 126 -21.20 -17.05 15.22
N GLU A 127 -20.39 -16.76 16.22
CA GLU A 127 -19.57 -15.57 16.26
C GLU A 127 -18.20 -15.85 15.66
N LEU A 128 -17.84 -15.03 14.67
CA LEU A 128 -16.53 -15.03 14.02
C LEU A 128 -15.84 -13.71 14.40
N LEU A 129 -15.02 -13.74 15.44
CA LEU A 129 -14.34 -12.55 15.94
C LEU A 129 -12.83 -12.65 15.68
N LEU A 130 -12.23 -11.50 15.40
CA LEU A 130 -10.79 -11.30 15.28
C LEU A 130 -10.39 -10.13 16.16
N VAL A 131 -9.35 -10.29 16.96
CA VAL A 131 -8.89 -9.29 17.92
C VAL A 131 -7.50 -8.83 17.52
N TYR A 132 -7.32 -7.54 17.33
CA TYR A 132 -6.07 -6.93 16.84
C TYR A 132 -5.52 -5.88 17.80
N GLU A 133 -4.23 -5.57 17.63
CA GLU A 133 -3.68 -4.33 18.15
C GLU A 133 -4.47 -3.12 17.64
N PHE A 134 -4.67 -2.13 18.51
CA PHE A 134 -5.41 -0.92 18.11
C PHE A 134 -4.52 0.05 17.34
N MET A 135 -5.00 0.50 16.22
CA MET A 135 -4.31 1.44 15.32
C MET A 135 -4.87 2.85 15.50
N GLN A 136 -4.19 3.66 16.31
CA GLN A 136 -4.71 4.94 16.85
C GLN A 136 -5.03 5.99 15.79
N LYS A 137 -4.38 5.93 14.62
CA LYS A 137 -4.59 6.88 13.52
C LYS A 137 -5.54 6.36 12.44
N GLY A 138 -6.11 5.16 12.60
CA GLY A 138 -7.01 4.57 11.62
C GLY A 138 -6.33 4.27 10.28
N SER A 139 -7.06 4.38 9.17
CA SER A 139 -6.55 4.03 7.84
C SER A 139 -5.92 5.22 7.11
N LEU A 140 -5.02 4.93 6.16
CA LEU A 140 -4.47 5.92 5.23
C LEU A 140 -5.59 6.60 4.41
N GLU A 141 -6.64 5.84 4.04
CA GLU A 141 -7.80 6.34 3.33
C GLU A 141 -8.45 7.53 4.05
N ASN A 142 -8.66 7.42 5.37
CA ASN A 142 -9.27 8.46 6.17
C ASN A 142 -8.46 9.77 6.14
N HIS A 143 -7.14 9.67 6.08
CA HIS A 143 -6.26 10.83 6.01
C HIS A 143 -6.16 11.44 4.60
N LEU A 144 -6.19 10.61 3.56
CA LEU A 144 -6.13 11.09 2.19
C LEU A 144 -7.46 11.68 1.70
N PHE A 145 -8.60 11.09 2.12
CA PHE A 145 -9.91 11.40 1.53
C PHE A 145 -10.97 11.81 2.55
N GLY A 146 -10.64 11.80 3.85
CA GLY A 146 -11.57 12.20 4.90
C GLY A 146 -12.09 13.62 4.68
N ARG A 147 -13.42 13.79 4.78
CA ARG A 147 -14.09 15.08 4.72
C ARG A 147 -14.26 15.61 6.14
N GLY A 148 -13.70 16.77 6.42
CA GLY A 148 -13.86 17.45 7.71
C GLY A 148 -12.70 18.38 8.01
N SER A 149 -12.95 19.52 8.63
CA SER A 149 -11.96 20.52 9.04
C SER A 149 -10.99 20.02 10.11
N THR A 150 -11.27 18.86 10.72
CA THR A 150 -10.49 18.28 11.81
C THR A 150 -9.33 17.41 11.31
N VAL A 151 -9.35 16.94 10.05
CA VAL A 151 -8.30 16.08 9.49
C VAL A 151 -7.22 16.95 8.85
N GLN A 152 -6.12 17.15 9.57
CA GLN A 152 -4.95 17.82 9.02
C GLN A 152 -4.35 17.01 7.87
N PRO A 153 -4.02 17.63 6.71
CA PRO A 153 -3.41 16.92 5.60
C PRO A 153 -2.07 16.31 6.00
N LEU A 154 -1.84 15.05 5.61
CA LEU A 154 -0.55 14.40 5.84
C LEU A 154 0.57 15.17 5.13
N PRO A 155 1.62 15.60 5.86
CA PRO A 155 2.80 16.22 5.26
C PRO A 155 3.53 15.24 4.33
N TRP A 156 4.28 15.77 3.37
CA TRP A 156 5.05 14.96 2.41
C TRP A 156 5.90 13.87 3.08
N ASN A 157 6.63 14.22 4.13
CA ASN A 157 7.52 13.27 4.81
C ASN A 157 6.75 12.10 5.44
N THR A 158 5.60 12.39 6.04
CA THR A 158 4.72 11.36 6.62
C THR A 158 4.15 10.46 5.52
N ARG A 159 3.72 11.02 4.38
CA ARG A 159 3.26 10.22 3.23
C ARG A 159 4.34 9.27 2.72
N LEU A 160 5.59 9.74 2.63
CA LEU A 160 6.71 8.90 2.20
C LEU A 160 7.03 7.81 3.23
N LYS A 161 7.05 8.13 4.53
CA LYS A 161 7.21 7.15 5.61
C LYS A 161 6.15 6.05 5.53
N ILE A 162 4.88 6.42 5.31
CA ILE A 162 3.76 5.48 5.16
C ILE A 162 3.97 4.59 3.93
N ALA A 163 4.34 5.16 2.77
CA ALA A 163 4.60 4.41 1.55
C ALA A 163 5.75 3.39 1.74
N ILE A 164 6.84 3.79 2.42
CA ILE A 164 7.97 2.89 2.74
C ILE A 164 7.50 1.75 3.65
N GLY A 165 6.76 2.06 4.71
CA GLY A 165 6.26 1.05 5.64
C GLY A 165 5.35 0.03 4.95
N ALA A 166 4.39 0.50 4.16
CA ALA A 166 3.50 -0.37 3.38
C ALA A 166 4.28 -1.23 2.36
N ALA A 167 5.30 -0.65 1.68
CA ALA A 167 6.16 -1.39 0.77
C ALA A 167 6.96 -2.49 1.50
N ARG A 168 7.48 -2.21 2.70
CA ARG A 168 8.22 -3.19 3.52
C ARG A 168 7.31 -4.35 3.93
N GLY A 169 6.08 -4.06 4.37
CA GLY A 169 5.07 -5.09 4.69
C GLY A 169 4.78 -5.99 3.49
N LEU A 170 4.52 -5.40 2.33
CA LEU A 170 4.24 -6.16 1.11
C LEU A 170 5.47 -6.92 0.59
N SER A 171 6.67 -6.33 0.71
CA SER A 171 7.94 -7.00 0.37
C SER A 171 8.20 -8.22 1.24
N PHE A 172 7.88 -8.16 2.53
CA PHE A 172 7.98 -9.30 3.44
C PHE A 172 7.06 -10.43 3.00
N LEU A 173 5.80 -10.16 2.65
CA LEU A 173 4.86 -11.17 2.16
C LEU A 173 5.35 -11.85 0.88
N HIS A 174 5.98 -11.10 -0.02
CA HIS A 174 6.49 -11.60 -1.29
C HIS A 174 7.84 -12.35 -1.19
N ALA A 175 8.58 -12.15 -0.08
CA ALA A 175 9.91 -12.74 0.13
C ALA A 175 9.90 -14.01 0.98
N SER A 176 8.79 -14.35 1.64
CA SER A 176 8.67 -15.58 2.43
C SER A 176 8.83 -16.84 1.57
N ASP A 177 9.31 -17.94 2.17
CA ASP A 177 9.49 -19.23 1.49
C ASP A 177 8.20 -19.70 0.79
N LYS A 178 7.08 -19.49 1.46
CA LYS A 178 5.74 -19.60 0.87
C LYS A 178 5.26 -18.19 0.60
N LYS A 179 5.53 -17.67 -0.60
CA LYS A 179 5.08 -16.33 -1.02
C LYS A 179 3.61 -16.16 -0.73
N VAL A 180 3.24 -15.01 -0.16
CA VAL A 180 1.84 -14.66 0.09
C VAL A 180 1.46 -13.54 -0.86
N ILE A 181 0.37 -13.73 -1.61
CA ILE A 181 -0.26 -12.69 -2.44
C ILE A 181 -1.36 -12.06 -1.59
N TYR A 182 -1.23 -10.78 -1.32
CA TYR A 182 -2.14 -10.04 -0.44
C TYR A 182 -3.50 -9.77 -1.08
N ARG A 183 -3.55 -9.53 -2.41
CA ARG A 183 -4.72 -9.49 -3.27
C ARG A 183 -5.63 -8.25 -3.12
N ASP A 184 -5.69 -7.60 -1.96
CA ASP A 184 -6.54 -6.42 -1.74
C ASP A 184 -5.74 -5.23 -1.20
N PHE A 185 -4.66 -4.87 -1.91
CA PHE A 185 -3.80 -3.75 -1.54
C PHE A 185 -4.48 -2.42 -1.90
N LYS A 186 -4.93 -1.68 -0.88
CA LYS A 186 -5.64 -0.40 -1.00
C LYS A 186 -5.40 0.50 0.21
N ALA A 187 -5.71 1.78 0.09
CA ALA A 187 -5.45 2.77 1.15
C ALA A 187 -6.24 2.50 2.45
N SER A 188 -7.43 1.88 2.38
CA SER A 188 -8.23 1.53 3.57
C SER A 188 -7.61 0.39 4.39
N ASN A 189 -6.83 -0.50 3.75
CA ASN A 189 -6.17 -1.64 4.38
C ASN A 189 -4.75 -1.31 4.90
N ILE A 190 -4.30 -0.05 4.76
CA ILE A 190 -3.07 0.46 5.36
C ILE A 190 -3.45 1.22 6.62
N LEU A 191 -3.28 0.60 7.78
CA LEU A 191 -3.56 1.20 9.08
C LEU A 191 -2.32 1.90 9.64
N LEU A 192 -2.55 2.91 10.47
CA LEU A 192 -1.52 3.79 11.01
C LEU A 192 -1.54 3.76 12.54
N ASP A 193 -0.40 3.50 13.15
CA ASP A 193 -0.23 3.62 14.60
C ASP A 193 -0.10 5.08 15.07
N GLY A 194 0.07 5.30 16.37
CA GLY A 194 0.22 6.63 16.97
C GLY A 194 1.36 7.47 16.37
N SER A 195 2.40 6.83 15.82
CA SER A 195 3.58 7.44 15.18
C SER A 195 3.51 7.49 13.66
N TYR A 196 2.35 7.19 13.06
CA TYR A 196 2.14 7.04 11.61
C TYR A 196 2.97 5.92 10.99
N THR A 197 3.31 4.86 11.75
CA THR A 197 3.88 3.65 11.18
C THR A 197 2.78 2.87 10.47
N ALA A 198 2.99 2.60 9.17
CA ALA A 198 2.04 1.86 8.37
C ALA A 198 2.10 0.36 8.66
N LYS A 199 0.93 -0.27 8.79
CA LYS A 199 0.76 -1.71 8.93
C LYS A 199 -0.34 -2.20 8.00
N LEU A 200 -0.09 -3.29 7.27
CA LEU A 200 -1.09 -3.95 6.43
C LEU A 200 -2.07 -4.73 7.30
N SER A 201 -3.35 -4.59 7.02
CA SER A 201 -4.47 -5.25 7.72
C SER A 201 -5.37 -5.97 6.71
N ASP A 202 -6.37 -6.71 7.18
CA ASP A 202 -7.37 -7.38 6.34
C ASP A 202 -6.77 -8.40 5.36
N PHE A 203 -6.43 -9.58 5.89
CA PHE A 203 -5.85 -10.70 5.14
C PHE A 203 -6.91 -11.70 4.65
N GLY A 204 -8.19 -11.36 4.75
CA GLY A 204 -9.29 -12.25 4.38
C GLY A 204 -9.25 -12.75 2.93
N LEU A 205 -8.68 -11.97 2.02
CA LEU A 205 -8.52 -12.34 0.61
C LEU A 205 -7.12 -12.87 0.25
N ALA A 206 -6.18 -12.92 1.19
CA ALA A 206 -4.81 -13.36 0.94
C ALA A 206 -4.76 -14.82 0.46
N LYS A 207 -3.78 -15.14 -0.38
CA LYS A 207 -3.56 -16.48 -0.93
C LYS A 207 -2.07 -16.83 -0.87
N LEU A 208 -1.80 -18.11 -0.68
CA LEU A 208 -0.44 -18.62 -0.94
C LEU A 208 -0.12 -18.43 -2.42
N GLY A 209 1.08 -18.00 -2.70
CA GLY A 209 1.57 -17.84 -4.06
C GLY A 209 1.72 -19.19 -4.77
N PRO A 210 2.03 -19.15 -6.07
CA PRO A 210 2.17 -20.36 -6.88
C PRO A 210 3.33 -21.22 -6.38
N SER A 211 3.21 -22.55 -6.56
CA SER A 211 4.30 -23.50 -6.35
C SER A 211 5.47 -23.20 -7.30
N ALA A 212 6.65 -23.81 -7.05
CA ALA A 212 7.85 -23.57 -7.86
C ALA A 212 7.67 -23.89 -9.36
N SER A 213 6.72 -24.77 -9.71
CA SER A 213 6.41 -25.15 -11.09
C SER A 213 5.37 -24.24 -11.77
N GLN A 214 4.77 -23.32 -11.03
CA GLN A 214 3.68 -22.46 -11.52
C GLN A 214 4.09 -20.99 -11.46
N SER A 215 3.56 -20.18 -12.39
CA SER A 215 3.80 -18.75 -12.42
C SER A 215 2.72 -17.91 -11.72
N HIS A 216 1.52 -18.46 -11.55
CA HIS A 216 0.33 -17.79 -11.02
C HIS A 216 -0.60 -18.76 -10.30
N VAL A 217 -1.56 -18.22 -9.56
CA VAL A 217 -2.68 -18.93 -8.97
C VAL A 217 -3.94 -18.59 -9.78
N THR A 218 -4.64 -19.58 -10.33
CA THR A 218 -5.94 -19.36 -10.98
C THR A 218 -7.02 -19.31 -9.92
N THR A 219 -7.78 -18.20 -9.87
CA THR A 219 -8.80 -18.00 -8.85
C THR A 219 -9.90 -17.06 -9.36
N ARG A 220 -11.10 -17.15 -8.78
CA ARG A 220 -12.15 -16.15 -8.99
C ARG A 220 -11.59 -14.74 -8.75
N VAL A 221 -11.92 -13.79 -9.63
CA VAL A 221 -11.52 -12.40 -9.46
C VAL A 221 -12.20 -11.81 -8.22
N MET A 222 -11.41 -11.39 -7.28
CA MET A 222 -11.82 -10.77 -6.01
C MET A 222 -10.88 -9.60 -5.69
N GLY A 223 -11.25 -8.76 -4.74
CA GLY A 223 -10.53 -7.55 -4.36
C GLY A 223 -11.34 -6.31 -4.71
N THR A 224 -10.71 -5.15 -4.67
CA THR A 224 -11.37 -3.86 -4.82
C THR A 224 -11.20 -3.31 -6.24
N TYR A 225 -12.31 -2.94 -6.88
CA TYR A 225 -12.28 -2.32 -8.20
C TYR A 225 -11.46 -1.02 -8.19
N GLY A 226 -10.66 -0.80 -9.24
CA GLY A 226 -9.72 0.31 -9.32
C GLY A 226 -8.32 0.02 -8.81
N TYR A 227 -8.13 -1.04 -8.00
CA TYR A 227 -6.82 -1.50 -7.50
C TYR A 227 -6.38 -2.82 -8.10
N ALA A 228 -7.32 -3.62 -8.62
CA ALA A 228 -7.03 -4.91 -9.23
C ALA A 228 -6.21 -4.75 -10.52
N ALA A 229 -5.19 -5.59 -10.67
CA ALA A 229 -4.34 -5.60 -11.86
C ALA A 229 -5.11 -6.05 -13.12
N PRO A 230 -4.85 -5.45 -14.31
CA PRO A 230 -5.63 -5.71 -15.51
C PRO A 230 -5.57 -7.18 -15.96
N GLU A 231 -4.42 -7.84 -15.87
CA GLU A 231 -4.28 -9.26 -16.21
C GLU A 231 -5.13 -10.15 -15.29
N TYR A 232 -5.19 -9.81 -14.00
CA TYR A 232 -5.99 -10.55 -13.04
C TYR A 232 -7.49 -10.41 -13.31
N VAL A 233 -7.94 -9.19 -13.61
CA VAL A 233 -9.35 -8.93 -13.97
C VAL A 233 -9.74 -9.67 -15.25
N ALA A 234 -8.85 -9.69 -16.25
CA ALA A 234 -9.14 -10.27 -17.55
C ALA A 234 -9.09 -11.82 -17.57
N THR A 235 -8.24 -12.43 -16.75
CA THR A 235 -7.93 -13.87 -16.89
C THR A 235 -8.17 -14.70 -15.62
N GLY A 236 -8.35 -14.08 -14.46
CA GLY A 236 -8.36 -14.76 -13.17
C GLY A 236 -6.98 -15.27 -12.73
N HIS A 237 -5.91 -14.96 -13.47
CA HIS A 237 -4.55 -15.35 -13.13
C HIS A 237 -3.94 -14.33 -12.15
N LEU A 238 -3.79 -14.76 -10.92
CA LEU A 238 -3.26 -13.94 -9.82
C LEU A 238 -1.75 -14.17 -9.69
N TYR A 239 -0.96 -13.13 -9.92
CA TYR A 239 0.49 -13.13 -9.77
C TYR A 239 0.91 -12.39 -8.50
N VAL A 240 2.09 -12.69 -7.96
CA VAL A 240 2.71 -11.86 -6.91
C VAL A 240 2.84 -10.39 -7.37
N LYS A 241 3.07 -10.19 -8.67
CA LYS A 241 3.15 -8.86 -9.30
C LYS A 241 1.79 -8.15 -9.46
N SER A 242 0.67 -8.82 -9.22
CA SER A 242 -0.64 -8.18 -9.18
C SER A 242 -0.79 -7.26 -7.96
N ASP A 243 -0.19 -7.61 -6.81
CA ASP A 243 -0.12 -6.72 -5.65
C ASP A 243 0.72 -5.46 -5.92
N VAL A 244 1.76 -5.58 -6.75
CA VAL A 244 2.61 -4.44 -7.13
C VAL A 244 1.82 -3.39 -7.92
N TYR A 245 0.87 -3.82 -8.74
CA TYR A 245 -0.05 -2.91 -9.42
C TYR A 245 -0.90 -2.13 -8.41
N GLY A 246 -1.54 -2.82 -7.45
CA GLY A 246 -2.30 -2.19 -6.37
C GLY A 246 -1.46 -1.20 -5.57
N PHE A 247 -0.19 -1.54 -5.28
CA PHE A 247 0.76 -0.63 -4.66
C PHE A 247 1.00 0.63 -5.51
N GLY A 248 1.13 0.47 -6.83
CA GLY A 248 1.24 1.59 -7.78
C GLY A 248 0.03 2.53 -7.73
N VAL A 249 -1.19 1.97 -7.63
CA VAL A 249 -2.43 2.76 -7.47
C VAL A 249 -2.38 3.59 -6.18
N VAL A 250 -2.01 2.98 -5.05
CA VAL A 250 -1.90 3.69 -3.76
C VAL A 250 -0.82 4.78 -3.80
N LEU A 251 0.31 4.57 -4.52
CA LEU A 251 1.29 5.63 -4.73
C LEU A 251 0.70 6.85 -5.46
N VAL A 252 -0.16 6.61 -6.47
CA VAL A 252 -0.87 7.70 -7.16
C VAL A 252 -1.83 8.42 -6.22
N GLU A 253 -2.57 7.69 -5.39
CA GLU A 253 -3.44 8.27 -4.36
C GLU A 253 -2.66 9.14 -3.36
N ILE A 254 -1.50 8.67 -2.91
CA ILE A 254 -0.59 9.42 -2.01
C ILE A 254 -0.10 10.73 -2.65
N LEU A 255 0.22 10.72 -3.96
CA LEU A 255 0.68 11.90 -4.69
C LEU A 255 -0.44 12.92 -4.90
N THR A 256 -1.62 12.44 -5.29
CA THR A 256 -2.72 13.29 -5.79
C THR A 256 -3.76 13.67 -4.74
N GLY A 257 -3.88 12.86 -3.67
CA GLY A 257 -4.99 12.98 -2.72
C GLY A 257 -6.34 12.63 -3.33
N LEU A 258 -6.37 11.87 -4.43
CA LEU A 258 -7.57 11.46 -5.15
C LEU A 258 -7.79 9.96 -5.01
N ARG A 259 -9.05 9.52 -4.86
CA ARG A 259 -9.42 8.10 -4.78
C ARG A 259 -9.16 7.38 -6.10
N ALA A 260 -8.77 6.11 -6.05
CA ALA A 260 -8.57 5.24 -7.21
C ALA A 260 -9.82 5.19 -8.11
N LEU A 261 -10.99 5.10 -7.50
CA LEU A 261 -12.27 5.18 -8.18
C LEU A 261 -13.15 6.25 -7.52
N ASP A 262 -13.76 7.11 -8.34
CA ASP A 262 -14.71 8.12 -7.86
C ASP A 262 -15.71 8.46 -8.97
N THR A 263 -16.95 8.02 -8.80
CA THR A 263 -18.06 8.22 -9.74
C THR A 263 -18.61 9.65 -9.74
N ASN A 264 -18.24 10.48 -8.77
CA ASN A 264 -18.59 11.91 -8.75
C ASN A 264 -17.72 12.73 -9.72
N ARG A 265 -16.63 12.18 -10.22
CA ARG A 265 -15.82 12.80 -11.28
C ARG A 265 -16.48 12.60 -12.66
N PRO A 266 -16.17 13.42 -13.67
CA PRO A 266 -16.58 13.16 -15.05
C PRO A 266 -16.19 11.73 -15.48
N SER A 267 -17.02 11.06 -16.29
CA SER A 267 -16.88 9.63 -16.64
C SER A 267 -15.47 9.24 -17.14
N ALA A 268 -14.85 10.08 -17.96
CA ALA A 268 -13.46 9.88 -18.42
C ALA A 268 -12.40 9.96 -17.32
N ARG A 269 -12.79 10.31 -16.10
CA ARG A 269 -11.91 10.45 -14.92
C ARG A 269 -12.34 9.59 -13.72
N HIS A 270 -13.35 8.74 -13.87
CA HIS A 270 -13.81 7.86 -12.80
C HIS A 270 -12.67 6.98 -12.32
N ASN A 271 -11.92 6.34 -13.24
CA ASN A 271 -10.71 5.59 -12.94
C ASN A 271 -9.51 6.55 -12.88
N LEU A 272 -8.88 6.63 -11.72
CA LEU A 272 -7.75 7.51 -11.49
C LEU A 272 -6.53 7.11 -12.33
N VAL A 273 -6.23 5.80 -12.43
CA VAL A 273 -5.04 5.32 -13.14
C VAL A 273 -5.10 5.66 -14.62
N ASP A 274 -6.23 5.39 -15.27
CA ASP A 274 -6.41 5.63 -16.70
C ASP A 274 -6.30 7.12 -17.03
N TRP A 275 -6.87 7.95 -16.17
CA TRP A 275 -6.79 9.41 -16.34
C TRP A 275 -5.39 9.96 -16.07
N ILE A 276 -4.69 9.46 -15.04
CA ILE A 276 -3.50 10.11 -14.50
C ILE A 276 -2.19 9.65 -15.19
N LYS A 277 -2.13 8.45 -15.78
CA LYS A 277 -0.92 7.91 -16.44
C LYS A 277 -0.19 8.93 -17.32
N PRO A 278 -0.86 9.68 -18.23
CA PRO A 278 -0.18 10.66 -19.08
C PRO A 278 0.43 11.86 -18.33
N TYR A 279 -0.03 12.10 -17.10
CA TYR A 279 0.47 13.22 -16.28
C TYR A 279 1.69 12.80 -15.44
N LEU A 280 1.78 11.55 -15.06
CA LEU A 280 2.88 11.04 -14.22
C LEU A 280 4.23 11.10 -14.95
N SER A 281 4.26 10.86 -16.27
CA SER A 281 5.46 10.89 -17.09
C SER A 281 5.95 12.31 -17.44
N ASP A 282 5.03 13.29 -17.49
CA ASP A 282 5.33 14.66 -17.88
C ASP A 282 5.65 15.53 -16.65
N LYS A 283 6.89 16.05 -16.63
CA LYS A 283 7.39 16.91 -15.54
C LYS A 283 6.53 18.16 -15.28
N ARG A 284 5.93 18.75 -16.32
CA ARG A 284 5.11 19.96 -16.22
C ARG A 284 3.71 19.60 -15.72
N LYS A 285 3.14 18.51 -16.28
CA LYS A 285 1.80 18.03 -15.93
C LYS A 285 1.74 17.43 -14.52
N LEU A 286 2.82 16.80 -14.05
CA LEU A 286 2.86 16.23 -12.70
C LEU A 286 2.50 17.28 -11.62
N LYS A 287 3.00 18.52 -11.76
CA LYS A 287 2.69 19.58 -10.79
C LYS A 287 1.20 19.88 -10.68
N SER A 288 0.45 19.78 -11.78
CA SER A 288 -0.99 20.09 -11.82
C SER A 288 -1.88 19.05 -11.18
N ILE A 289 -1.35 17.84 -10.93
CA ILE A 289 -2.10 16.72 -10.33
C ILE A 289 -1.70 16.42 -8.88
N MET A 290 -0.65 17.08 -8.37
CA MET A 290 -0.25 16.94 -6.98
C MET A 290 -1.35 17.42 -6.04
N ASP A 291 -1.51 16.73 -4.92
CA ASP A 291 -2.48 17.11 -3.88
C ASP A 291 -2.30 18.58 -3.49
N SER A 292 -3.32 19.40 -3.75
CA SER A 292 -3.33 20.84 -3.45
C SER A 292 -3.10 21.14 -1.97
N ARG A 293 -3.49 20.23 -1.08
CA ARG A 293 -3.31 20.35 0.37
C ARG A 293 -1.85 20.27 0.80
N LEU A 294 -0.94 19.81 -0.07
CA LEU A 294 0.50 19.90 0.16
C LEU A 294 1.03 21.33 -0.05
N GLU A 295 0.26 22.23 -0.68
CA GLU A 295 0.64 23.64 -0.90
C GLU A 295 2.02 23.81 -1.54
N GLY A 296 2.42 22.86 -2.40
CA GLY A 296 3.75 22.83 -2.99
C GLY A 296 4.90 22.46 -2.02
N ARG A 297 4.62 22.14 -0.78
CA ARG A 297 5.60 21.76 0.25
C ARG A 297 6.07 20.32 0.07
N TYR A 298 6.71 20.04 -1.06
CA TYR A 298 7.32 18.76 -1.39
C TYR A 298 8.53 18.95 -2.31
N PRO A 299 9.57 18.11 -2.23
CA PRO A 299 10.71 18.16 -3.14
C PRO A 299 10.31 17.70 -4.54
N ALA A 300 10.32 18.58 -5.53
CA ALA A 300 9.88 18.24 -6.90
C ALA A 300 10.66 17.07 -7.54
N LYS A 301 11.94 16.89 -7.17
CA LYS A 301 12.76 15.75 -7.63
C LYS A 301 12.27 14.43 -7.03
N ALA A 302 11.91 14.43 -5.73
CA ALA A 302 11.36 13.27 -5.05
C ALA A 302 9.99 12.89 -5.60
N ALA A 303 9.08 13.87 -5.76
CA ALA A 303 7.76 13.65 -6.35
C ALA A 303 7.84 12.98 -7.74
N ARG A 304 8.77 13.45 -8.59
CA ARG A 304 9.00 12.83 -9.90
C ARG A 304 9.51 11.40 -9.82
N ARG A 305 10.42 11.10 -8.88
CA ARG A 305 10.92 9.73 -8.70
C ARG A 305 9.81 8.80 -8.23
N ILE A 306 8.92 9.29 -7.33
CA ILE A 306 7.75 8.50 -6.88
C ILE A 306 6.75 8.32 -8.04
N ALA A 307 6.50 9.35 -8.85
CA ALA A 307 5.63 9.26 -10.02
C ALA A 307 6.16 8.23 -11.04
N GLN A 308 7.46 8.23 -11.31
CA GLN A 308 8.09 7.22 -12.17
C GLN A 308 7.99 5.81 -11.57
N LEU A 309 8.20 5.66 -10.26
CA LEU A 309 8.03 4.38 -9.58
C LEU A 309 6.58 3.88 -9.68
N ALA A 310 5.60 4.77 -9.50
CA ALA A 310 4.19 4.44 -9.68
C ALA A 310 3.91 3.95 -11.10
N LEU A 311 4.43 4.63 -12.13
CA LEU A 311 4.30 4.18 -13.53
C LEU A 311 4.87 2.78 -13.73
N ASN A 312 6.06 2.51 -13.19
CA ASN A 312 6.69 1.19 -13.31
C ASN A 312 5.85 0.09 -12.60
N CYS A 313 5.22 0.42 -11.47
CA CYS A 313 4.30 -0.50 -10.78
C CYS A 313 2.99 -0.71 -11.57
N LEU A 314 2.54 0.29 -12.33
CA LEU A 314 1.30 0.29 -13.12
C LEU A 314 1.49 -0.23 -14.54
N GLU A 315 2.64 -0.87 -14.86
CA GLU A 315 2.85 -1.51 -16.16
C GLU A 315 1.76 -2.55 -16.43
N SER A 316 1.28 -2.58 -17.67
CA SER A 316 0.22 -3.50 -18.09
C SER A 316 0.69 -4.95 -17.98
N GLU A 317 1.91 -5.22 -18.46
CA GLU A 317 2.53 -6.53 -18.35
C GLU A 317 3.12 -6.75 -16.96
N HIS A 318 2.59 -7.72 -16.22
CA HIS A 318 3.05 -8.04 -14.86
C HIS A 318 4.56 -8.28 -14.77
N LYS A 319 5.19 -8.82 -15.83
CA LYS A 319 6.62 -9.11 -15.90
C LYS A 319 7.50 -7.85 -15.80
N HIS A 320 7.02 -6.74 -16.32
CA HIS A 320 7.74 -5.46 -16.34
C HIS A 320 7.65 -4.70 -15.02
N ARG A 321 6.72 -5.04 -14.14
CA ARG A 321 6.61 -4.42 -12.82
C ARG A 321 7.82 -4.78 -11.95
N PRO A 322 8.35 -3.86 -11.13
CA PRO A 322 9.47 -4.14 -10.22
C PRO A 322 9.10 -5.19 -9.18
N HIS A 323 10.09 -5.78 -8.51
CA HIS A 323 9.84 -6.54 -7.28
C HIS A 323 9.66 -5.56 -6.12
N MET A 324 8.86 -5.95 -5.11
CA MET A 324 8.63 -5.06 -3.95
C MET A 324 9.91 -4.72 -3.20
N LYS A 325 10.92 -5.59 -3.19
CA LYS A 325 12.25 -5.30 -2.66
C LYS A 325 12.89 -4.08 -3.35
N ASP A 326 12.79 -4.00 -4.69
CA ASP A 326 13.35 -2.89 -5.47
C ASP A 326 12.55 -1.60 -5.26
N VAL A 327 11.23 -1.73 -5.06
CA VAL A 327 10.35 -0.62 -4.68
C VAL A 327 10.77 -0.03 -3.33
N VAL A 328 11.01 -0.87 -2.31
CA VAL A 328 11.49 -0.44 -0.99
C VAL A 328 12.80 0.33 -1.12
N ILE A 329 13.80 -0.26 -1.79
CA ILE A 329 15.12 0.38 -2.00
C ILE A 329 14.94 1.76 -2.68
N THR A 330 14.09 1.85 -3.70
CA THR A 330 13.85 3.10 -4.43
C THR A 330 13.24 4.18 -3.53
N LEU A 331 12.24 3.82 -2.71
CA LEU A 331 11.59 4.75 -1.79
C LEU A 331 12.55 5.23 -0.69
N GLU A 332 13.35 4.33 -0.12
CA GLU A 332 14.38 4.65 0.88
C GLU A 332 15.46 5.58 0.32
N GLN A 333 15.90 5.36 -0.92
CA GLN A 333 16.81 6.27 -1.61
C GLN A 333 16.20 7.66 -1.86
N ILE A 334 14.88 7.75 -2.08
CA ILE A 334 14.18 9.01 -2.21
C ILE A 334 14.14 9.73 -0.85
N GLU A 335 13.94 9.00 0.23
CA GLU A 335 13.97 9.55 1.58
C GLU A 335 15.36 10.05 1.97
N ALA A 336 16.38 9.23 1.79
CA ALA A 336 17.77 9.58 2.09
C ALA A 336 18.32 10.76 1.27
N ALA A 337 17.79 11.00 0.08
CA ALA A 337 18.20 12.14 -0.75
C ALA A 337 17.78 13.52 -0.21
N LYS A 338 16.89 13.57 0.81
CA LYS A 338 16.47 14.79 1.49
C LYS A 338 17.52 15.30 2.48
N ASP A 339 18.27 14.38 3.09
CA ASP A 339 19.17 14.68 4.20
C ASP A 339 20.55 15.15 3.72
N ARG A 340 20.80 15.17 2.41
CA ARG A 340 22.01 15.78 1.88
C ARG A 340 21.85 17.28 1.87
N PRO A 341 22.64 18.04 2.67
CA PRO A 341 22.72 19.48 2.54
C PRO A 341 23.00 19.80 1.07
N VAL A 342 22.26 20.72 0.49
CA VAL A 342 22.62 21.32 -0.80
C VAL A 342 23.92 22.06 -0.52
N GLU A 343 25.08 21.45 -0.83
CA GLU A 343 26.31 22.22 -0.88
C GLU A 343 26.06 23.42 -1.76
N PRO A 344 26.28 24.65 -1.22
CA PRO A 344 26.12 25.83 -2.03
C PRO A 344 27.08 25.67 -3.22
N ARG A 345 26.52 25.54 -4.43
CA ARG A 345 27.35 25.60 -5.64
C ARG A 345 28.25 26.77 -5.50
N ALA A 346 29.55 26.53 -5.29
CA ALA A 346 30.57 27.58 -5.28
C ALA A 346 30.31 28.44 -6.52
N ARG A 347 29.89 29.68 -6.31
CA ARG A 347 29.80 30.65 -7.40
C ARG A 347 31.22 30.74 -7.96
N PRO A 348 31.44 30.53 -9.26
CA PRO A 348 32.75 30.73 -9.83
C PRO A 348 33.16 32.17 -9.46
N ASN A 349 34.30 32.28 -8.80
CA ASN A 349 34.87 33.55 -8.33
C ASN A 349 35.17 34.39 -9.58
N LEU A 350 34.29 35.30 -9.93
CA LEU A 350 34.45 36.33 -10.98
C LEU A 350 35.44 37.44 -10.60
N SER A 351 36.15 37.26 -9.45
CA SER A 351 37.11 38.28 -8.98
C SER A 351 38.51 38.20 -9.60
N MET A 352 38.84 37.15 -10.37
CA MET A 352 40.16 37.01 -10.98
C MET A 352 40.28 37.56 -12.40
N ALA A 353 39.21 38.06 -13.01
CA ALA A 353 39.26 38.61 -14.39
C ALA A 353 39.37 40.12 -14.48
N ARG A 354 39.46 40.84 -13.35
CA ARG A 354 39.49 42.31 -13.33
C ARG A 354 40.83 42.97 -12.95
N GLN A 355 41.91 42.19 -12.78
CA GLN A 355 43.24 42.71 -12.38
C GLN A 355 44.31 42.69 -13.47
N LYS A 356 43.99 42.48 -14.77
CA LYS A 356 45.00 42.48 -15.84
C LYS A 356 44.94 43.66 -16.81
N PHE A 357 44.30 44.78 -16.50
CA PHE A 357 44.35 45.98 -17.31
C PHE A 357 44.44 47.26 -16.47
N LYS A 358 45.59 47.47 -15.81
CA LYS A 358 46.10 48.80 -15.42
C LYS A 358 47.61 48.73 -15.43
N GLN A 359 48.23 48.86 -16.60
CA GLN A 359 49.60 49.35 -16.72
C GLN A 359 49.55 50.87 -16.96
N PRO A 360 50.39 51.71 -16.26
CA PRO A 360 50.44 53.12 -16.48
C PRO A 360 51.21 53.40 -17.80
N LEU A 361 50.67 54.27 -18.63
CA LEU A 361 51.36 54.85 -19.77
C LEU A 361 52.60 55.67 -19.25
N GLN A 362 53.82 55.19 -19.52
CA GLN A 362 55.02 55.90 -19.39
C GLN A 362 55.13 56.92 -20.53
N ASN A 363 55.39 58.21 -20.14
CA ASN A 363 55.68 59.36 -21.01
C ASN A 363 56.82 59.06 -21.99
N ARG A 364 56.57 59.22 -23.28
CA ARG A 364 57.60 59.38 -24.31
C ARG A 364 57.79 60.87 -24.57
N PRO A 365 59.10 61.36 -24.64
CA PRO A 365 59.38 62.81 -24.94
C PRO A 365 59.13 63.11 -26.42
N LEU A 366 58.57 64.29 -26.70
CA LEU A 366 58.39 64.89 -27.99
C LEU A 366 59.76 65.25 -28.59
N HIS A 367 60.14 64.66 -29.71
CA HIS A 367 61.22 65.14 -30.60
C HIS A 367 60.61 66.11 -31.61
N HIS A 368 61.10 67.39 -31.56
CA HIS A 368 60.90 68.39 -32.57
C HIS A 368 61.84 68.12 -33.78
N PRO A 369 61.36 68.18 -35.03
CA PRO A 369 62.27 68.26 -36.19
C PRO A 369 62.66 69.66 -36.44
N ALA A 370 63.97 69.89 -36.63
CA ALA A 370 64.57 71.14 -37.05
C ALA A 370 64.29 71.46 -38.54
N PRO A 371 64.27 72.76 -38.98
CA PRO A 371 63.97 73.14 -40.33
C PRO A 371 65.16 72.97 -41.22
N SER A 372 65.00 72.41 -42.40
CA SER A 372 66.01 72.38 -43.47
C SER A 372 65.73 73.48 -44.46
N ALA A 373 66.78 74.28 -44.71
CA ALA A 373 66.84 75.32 -45.70
C ALA A 373 67.15 74.77 -47.09
N ARG A 374 66.52 75.34 -48.03
CA ARG A 374 66.58 75.51 -49.47
C ARG A 374 65.55 74.75 -50.28
#